data_ae2cf1de4c17d12810697e94c1b26ad1
#
_entry.id   ae2cf1de4c17d12810697e94c1b26ad1
#
_cell.length_a   1.000
_cell.length_b   1.000
_cell.length_c   1.000
_cell.angle_alpha   90.00
_cell.angle_beta   90.00
_cell.angle_gamma   90.00
#
_symmetry.space_group_name_H-M   'P 1'
#
loop_
_entity.id
_entity.type
_entity.pdbx_description
1 polymer ?
#
loop_
_entity_poly.entity_id
_entity_poly.type
_entity_poly.pdbx_seq_one_letter_code
_entity_poly.pdbx_strand_id
1 'polypeptide(L)'
;KLMKRAEKIIRAVQFYSRKHTNYIKMYNSITVGSNKRFAPELAKRIEGVTAKVYADFIANAIRDGDIRADIDTKLFAFFFDSLLMMMQFSYSCDYYMERFKVYCGNDVLEDDERVVQQFLKFLESAFTFEQSQIKHKT
;
A
#
# COMPACT_ATOMS: atom_id res chain seq x y z
N LYS A 1 -3.94 -16.28 1.94
CA LYS A 1 -4.74 -15.88 0.76
C LYS A 1 -4.68 -14.37 0.53
N LEU A 2 -5.02 -13.58 1.55
CA LEU A 2 -4.87 -12.13 1.51
C LEU A 2 -3.39 -11.75 1.33
N MET A 3 -2.51 -12.39 2.08
CA MET A 3 -1.07 -12.10 2.03
C MET A 3 -0.44 -12.46 0.69
N LYS A 4 -0.87 -13.53 0.04
CA LYS A 4 -0.41 -13.85 -1.32
C LYS A 4 -0.80 -12.81 -2.35
N ARG A 5 -2.02 -12.26 -2.22
CA ARG A 5 -2.46 -11.17 -3.10
C ARG A 5 -1.68 -9.89 -2.83
N ALA A 6 -1.45 -9.58 -1.57
CA ALA A 6 -0.63 -8.44 -1.19
C ALA A 6 0.78 -8.55 -1.76
N GLU A 7 1.41 -9.73 -1.68
CA GLU A 7 2.73 -9.95 -2.27
C GLU A 7 2.75 -9.67 -3.77
N LYS A 8 1.76 -10.20 -4.50
CA LYS A 8 1.65 -9.95 -5.95
C LYS A 8 1.53 -8.47 -6.27
N ILE A 9 0.71 -7.76 -5.51
CA ILE A 9 0.52 -6.31 -5.70
C ILE A 9 1.81 -5.56 -5.42
N ILE A 10 2.50 -5.87 -4.33
CA ILE A 10 3.76 -5.21 -3.96
C ILE A 10 4.81 -5.42 -5.05
N ARG A 11 4.98 -6.66 -5.52
CA ARG A 11 5.92 -6.96 -6.60
C ARG A 11 5.55 -6.25 -7.90
N ALA A 12 4.26 -6.18 -8.21
CA ALA A 12 3.77 -5.44 -9.37
C ALA A 12 4.09 -3.94 -9.24
N VAL A 13 3.91 -3.36 -8.06
CA VAL A 13 4.27 -1.96 -7.80
C VAL A 13 5.75 -1.72 -8.06
N GLN A 14 6.63 -2.59 -7.58
CA GLN A 14 8.07 -2.47 -7.83
C GLN A 14 8.39 -2.49 -9.32
N PHE A 15 7.80 -3.44 -10.04
CA PHE A 15 8.06 -3.61 -11.46
C PHE A 15 7.49 -2.46 -12.30
N TYR A 16 6.21 -2.16 -12.13
CA TYR A 16 5.52 -1.17 -12.97
C TYR A 16 5.95 0.26 -12.67
N SER A 17 6.28 0.57 -11.42
CA SER A 17 6.73 1.92 -11.06
C SER A 17 8.06 2.25 -11.72
N ARG A 18 8.96 1.29 -11.86
CA ARG A 18 10.22 1.48 -12.59
C ARG A 18 10.00 1.53 -14.10
N LYS A 19 9.15 0.65 -14.62
CA LYS A 19 8.87 0.59 -16.05
C LYS A 19 8.12 1.81 -16.55
N HIS A 20 7.23 2.35 -15.74
CA HIS A 20 6.34 3.44 -16.11
C HIS A 20 6.56 4.69 -15.25
N THR A 21 7.82 5.04 -15.03
CA THR A 21 8.23 6.17 -14.19
C THR A 21 7.51 7.47 -14.57
N ASN A 22 7.36 7.74 -15.86
CA ASN A 22 6.71 8.97 -16.31
C ASN A 22 5.22 9.02 -15.96
N TYR A 23 4.53 7.88 -15.99
CA TYR A 23 3.14 7.81 -15.56
C TYR A 23 3.01 8.09 -14.07
N ILE A 24 3.90 7.54 -13.26
CA ILE A 24 3.87 7.75 -11.81
C ILE A 24 4.18 9.21 -11.47
N LYS A 25 5.16 9.81 -12.15
CA LYS A 25 5.47 11.23 -11.99
C LYS A 25 4.28 12.12 -12.37
N MET A 26 3.61 11.78 -13.47
CA MET A 26 2.42 12.50 -13.93
C MET A 26 1.27 12.37 -12.93
N TYR A 27 1.02 11.17 -12.43
CA TYR A 27 0.00 10.92 -11.41
C TYR A 27 0.26 11.79 -10.17
N ASN A 28 1.49 11.80 -9.68
CA ASN A 28 1.87 12.63 -8.54
C ASN A 28 1.59 14.12 -8.82
N SER A 29 2.03 14.62 -9.98
CA SER A 29 1.86 16.02 -10.36
C SER A 29 0.39 16.43 -10.49
N ILE A 30 -0.41 15.60 -11.15
CA ILE A 30 -1.84 15.89 -11.38
C ILE A 30 -2.60 15.89 -10.05
N THR A 31 -2.37 14.90 -9.21
CA THR A 31 -3.12 14.78 -7.95
C THR A 31 -2.75 15.88 -6.96
N VAL A 32 -1.45 16.17 -6.82
CA VAL A 32 -0.98 17.26 -5.94
C VAL A 32 -1.43 18.63 -6.47
N GLY A 33 -1.41 18.81 -7.79
CA GLY A 33 -1.79 20.08 -8.41
C GLY A 33 -3.29 20.30 -8.56
N SER A 34 -4.13 19.32 -8.25
CA SER A 34 -5.58 19.47 -8.40
C SER A 34 -6.15 20.43 -7.34
N ASN A 35 -7.19 21.18 -7.73
CA ASN A 35 -7.85 22.13 -6.85
C ASN A 35 -9.24 21.61 -6.41
N LYS A 36 -9.91 22.34 -5.51
CA LYS A 36 -11.23 21.95 -4.97
C LYS A 36 -12.28 21.66 -6.04
N ARG A 37 -12.20 22.33 -7.18
CA ARG A 37 -13.18 22.16 -8.26
C ARG A 37 -13.06 20.80 -8.94
N PHE A 38 -11.85 20.32 -9.18
CA PHE A 38 -11.60 19.11 -9.94
C PHE A 38 -11.30 17.89 -9.08
N ALA A 39 -10.79 18.09 -7.87
CA ALA A 39 -10.36 17.00 -7.00
C ALA A 39 -11.44 15.94 -6.74
N PRO A 40 -12.70 16.29 -6.45
CA PRO A 40 -13.71 15.24 -6.17
C PRO A 40 -13.92 14.27 -7.32
N GLU A 41 -14.07 14.78 -8.53
CA GLU A 41 -14.27 13.95 -9.71
C GLU A 41 -13.02 13.17 -10.08
N LEU A 42 -11.87 13.82 -10.01
CA LEU A 42 -10.59 13.20 -10.30
C LEU A 42 -10.31 12.03 -9.35
N ALA A 43 -10.53 12.22 -8.05
CA ALA A 43 -10.34 11.18 -7.05
C ALA A 43 -11.25 9.98 -7.30
N LYS A 44 -12.52 10.22 -7.62
CA LYS A 44 -13.46 9.14 -7.95
C LYS A 44 -13.00 8.34 -9.17
N ARG A 45 -12.56 9.02 -10.21
CA ARG A 45 -12.13 8.35 -11.45
C ARG A 45 -10.85 7.55 -11.27
N ILE A 46 -9.90 8.08 -10.53
CA ILE A 46 -8.61 7.41 -10.32
C ILE A 46 -8.73 6.28 -9.29
N GLU A 47 -9.40 6.53 -8.16
CA GLU A 47 -9.31 5.66 -6.99
C GLU A 47 -10.55 4.78 -6.77
N GLY A 48 -11.68 5.11 -7.39
CA GLY A 48 -12.99 4.52 -7.03
C GLY A 48 -13.04 3.00 -7.15
N VAL A 49 -12.50 2.44 -8.23
CA VAL A 49 -12.50 0.98 -8.44
C VAL A 49 -11.60 0.28 -7.43
N THR A 50 -10.38 0.77 -7.27
CA THR A 50 -9.41 0.17 -6.34
C THR A 50 -9.89 0.24 -4.90
N ALA A 51 -10.47 1.37 -4.49
CA ALA A 51 -11.01 1.54 -3.15
C ALA A 51 -12.07 0.47 -2.83
N LYS A 52 -12.98 0.24 -3.77
CA LYS A 52 -14.01 -0.80 -3.61
C LYS A 52 -13.41 -2.19 -3.57
N VAL A 53 -12.50 -2.50 -4.48
CA VAL A 53 -11.86 -3.81 -4.58
C VAL A 53 -11.13 -4.15 -3.28
N TYR A 54 -10.32 -3.23 -2.76
CA TYR A 54 -9.57 -3.47 -1.52
C TYR A 54 -10.48 -3.61 -0.31
N ALA A 55 -11.51 -2.76 -0.19
CA ALA A 55 -12.47 -2.87 0.91
C ALA A 55 -13.21 -4.21 0.87
N ASP A 56 -13.62 -4.66 -0.30
CA ASP A 56 -14.31 -5.95 -0.47
C ASP A 56 -13.39 -7.12 -0.13
N PHE A 57 -12.12 -7.06 -0.51
CA PHE A 57 -11.13 -8.08 -0.15
C PHE A 57 -10.97 -8.23 1.35
N ILE A 58 -10.86 -7.11 2.04
CA ILE A 58 -10.70 -7.10 3.50
C ILE A 58 -11.98 -7.63 4.17
N ALA A 59 -13.15 -7.17 3.71
CA ALA A 59 -14.44 -7.64 4.23
C ALA A 59 -14.60 -9.16 4.04
N ASN A 60 -14.20 -9.68 2.89
CA ASN A 60 -14.27 -11.12 2.62
C ASN A 60 -13.30 -11.91 3.51
N ALA A 61 -12.10 -11.39 3.73
CA ALA A 61 -11.13 -12.04 4.61
C ALA A 61 -11.60 -12.07 6.07
N ILE A 62 -12.28 -11.03 6.52
CA ILE A 62 -12.93 -11.01 7.85
C ILE A 62 -14.00 -12.10 7.93
N ARG A 63 -14.88 -12.14 6.95
CA ARG A 63 -15.97 -13.12 6.92
C ARG A 63 -15.45 -14.56 6.91
N ASP A 64 -14.35 -14.80 6.20
CA ASP A 64 -13.74 -16.12 6.10
C ASP A 64 -12.90 -16.49 7.33
N GLY A 65 -12.71 -15.56 8.26
CA GLY A 65 -11.93 -15.79 9.47
C GLY A 65 -10.41 -15.74 9.26
N ASP A 66 -9.96 -15.22 8.13
CA ASP A 66 -8.52 -15.18 7.79
C ASP A 66 -7.78 -14.05 8.48
N ILE A 67 -8.48 -12.98 8.87
CA ILE A 67 -7.89 -11.82 9.53
C ILE A 67 -8.74 -11.35 10.71
N ARG A 68 -8.18 -10.47 11.52
CA ARG A 68 -8.89 -9.87 12.66
C ARG A 68 -10.18 -9.17 12.21
N ALA A 69 -11.21 -9.23 13.06
CA ALA A 69 -12.54 -8.68 12.73
C ALA A 69 -12.80 -7.28 13.33
N ASP A 70 -11.86 -6.75 14.12
CA ASP A 70 -12.02 -5.50 14.85
C ASP A 70 -11.48 -4.29 14.08
N ILE A 71 -11.48 -4.33 12.75
CA ILE A 71 -10.94 -3.28 11.89
C ILE A 71 -12.02 -2.67 11.00
N ASP A 72 -11.84 -1.40 10.68
CA ASP A 72 -12.63 -0.70 9.68
C ASP A 72 -12.09 -1.06 8.29
N THR A 73 -12.90 -1.74 7.48
CA THR A 73 -12.46 -2.24 6.16
C THR A 73 -12.09 -1.10 5.21
N LYS A 74 -12.79 0.02 5.26
CA LYS A 74 -12.52 1.17 4.38
C LYS A 74 -11.24 1.87 4.76
N LEU A 75 -11.01 2.09 6.06
CA LEU A 75 -9.78 2.74 6.53
C LEU A 75 -8.57 1.85 6.32
N PHE A 76 -8.68 0.54 6.54
CA PHE A 76 -7.56 -0.37 6.28
C PHE A 76 -7.25 -0.47 4.79
N ALA A 77 -8.27 -0.44 3.93
CA ALA A 77 -8.06 -0.35 2.48
C ALA A 77 -7.34 0.94 2.11
N PHE A 78 -7.72 2.06 2.70
CA PHE A 78 -7.08 3.36 2.49
C PHE A 78 -5.61 3.35 2.95
N PHE A 79 -5.33 2.78 4.13
CA PHE A 79 -3.97 2.67 4.63
C PHE A 79 -3.09 1.81 3.72
N PHE A 80 -3.62 0.67 3.29
CA PHE A 80 -2.90 -0.22 2.40
C PHE A 80 -2.58 0.46 1.06
N ASP A 81 -3.58 1.07 0.44
CA ASP A 81 -3.38 1.78 -0.82
C ASP A 81 -2.42 2.96 -0.67
N SER A 82 -2.50 3.68 0.43
CA SER A 82 -1.60 4.80 0.71
C SER A 82 -0.15 4.35 0.83
N LEU A 83 0.10 3.20 1.44
CA LEU A 83 1.44 2.61 1.49
C LEU A 83 1.91 2.22 0.08
N LEU A 84 1.04 1.61 -0.72
CA LEU A 84 1.38 1.25 -2.11
C LEU A 84 1.65 2.49 -2.96
N MET A 85 0.86 3.54 -2.81
CA MET A 85 1.06 4.80 -3.53
C MET A 85 2.41 5.41 -3.17
N MET A 86 2.76 5.44 -1.90
CA MET A 86 4.06 5.95 -1.47
C MET A 86 5.19 5.07 -1.98
N MET A 87 5.00 3.77 -2.08
CA MET A 87 5.97 2.87 -2.70
C MET A 87 6.17 3.19 -4.18
N GLN A 88 5.08 3.45 -4.91
CA GLN A 88 5.18 3.88 -6.32
C GLN A 88 6.08 5.11 -6.46
N PHE A 89 5.85 6.12 -5.65
CA PHE A 89 6.66 7.34 -5.67
C PHE A 89 8.10 7.07 -5.28
N SER A 90 8.31 6.18 -4.34
CA SER A 90 9.65 5.81 -3.85
C SER A 90 10.50 5.09 -4.90
N TYR A 91 9.87 4.47 -5.91
CA TYR A 91 10.57 3.86 -7.04
C TYR A 91 10.63 4.73 -8.29
N SER A 92 9.88 5.85 -8.34
CA SER A 92 9.71 6.62 -9.57
C SER A 92 10.04 8.10 -9.45
N CYS A 93 9.85 8.72 -8.29
CA CYS A 93 9.96 10.16 -8.12
C CYS A 93 11.24 10.51 -7.34
N ASP A 94 12.01 11.46 -7.87
CA ASP A 94 13.38 11.72 -7.40
C ASP A 94 13.46 12.03 -5.90
N TYR A 95 12.59 12.92 -5.41
CA TYR A 95 12.55 13.24 -3.98
C TYR A 95 12.27 12.01 -3.12
N TYR A 96 11.26 11.23 -3.53
CA TYR A 96 10.82 10.06 -2.75
C TYR A 96 11.83 8.92 -2.82
N MET A 97 12.58 8.79 -3.90
CA MET A 97 13.70 7.87 -4.00
C MET A 97 14.79 8.22 -2.99
N GLU A 98 15.12 9.50 -2.87
CA GLU A 98 16.11 9.96 -1.90
C GLU A 98 15.60 9.80 -0.46
N ARG A 99 14.31 10.10 -0.22
CA ARG A 99 13.67 9.86 1.07
C ARG A 99 13.77 8.37 1.46
N PHE A 100 13.52 7.48 0.52
CA PHE A 100 13.61 6.03 0.73
C PHE A 100 15.01 5.62 1.19
N LYS A 101 16.03 6.15 0.54
CA LYS A 101 17.44 5.91 0.92
C LYS A 101 17.78 6.48 2.29
N VAL A 102 17.25 7.66 2.64
CA VAL A 102 17.47 8.25 3.96
C VAL A 102 16.97 7.35 5.08
N TYR A 103 15.79 6.74 4.89
CA TYR A 103 15.23 5.84 5.89
C TYR A 103 15.87 4.46 5.89
N CYS A 104 16.19 3.92 4.73
CA CYS A 104 16.47 2.49 4.56
C CYS A 104 17.89 2.15 4.10
N GLY A 105 18.70 3.16 3.79
CA GLY A 105 20.06 2.95 3.29
C GLY A 105 20.14 3.11 1.77
N ASN A 106 21.36 3.39 1.27
CA ASN A 106 21.57 3.72 -0.14
C ASN A 106 21.33 2.54 -1.09
N ASP A 107 21.32 1.32 -0.57
CA ASP A 107 21.15 0.08 -1.35
C ASP A 107 19.69 -0.38 -1.45
N VAL A 108 18.75 0.31 -0.80
CA VAL A 108 17.36 -0.14 -0.71
C VAL A 108 16.70 -0.32 -2.08
N LEU A 109 17.04 0.53 -3.04
CA LEU A 109 16.46 0.45 -4.39
C LEU A 109 16.97 -0.76 -5.19
N GLU A 110 18.02 -1.42 -4.73
CA GLU A 110 18.60 -2.60 -5.35
C GLU A 110 18.22 -3.89 -4.61
N ASP A 111 17.49 -3.79 -3.50
CA ASP A 111 17.14 -4.93 -2.65
C ASP A 111 15.61 -5.09 -2.56
N ASP A 112 15.00 -5.40 -3.68
CA ASP A 112 13.54 -5.53 -3.78
C ASP A 112 12.98 -6.62 -2.88
N GLU A 113 13.69 -7.72 -2.73
CA GLU A 113 13.22 -8.84 -1.92
C GLU A 113 13.12 -8.47 -0.44
N ARG A 114 14.10 -7.74 0.08
CA ARG A 114 14.05 -7.20 1.44
C ARG A 114 12.82 -6.33 1.65
N VAL A 115 12.53 -5.44 0.70
CA VAL A 115 11.37 -4.55 0.77
C VAL A 115 10.07 -5.35 0.78
N VAL A 116 9.93 -6.33 -0.11
CA VAL A 116 8.74 -7.18 -0.18
C VAL A 116 8.54 -7.93 1.13
N GLN A 117 9.56 -8.58 1.65
CA GLN A 117 9.46 -9.38 2.87
C GLN A 117 9.12 -8.52 4.09
N GLN A 118 9.71 -7.35 4.22
CA GLN A 118 9.43 -6.47 5.34
C GLN A 118 8.04 -5.83 5.25
N PHE A 119 7.60 -5.47 4.05
CA PHE A 119 6.25 -4.96 3.83
C PHE A 119 5.21 -6.03 4.19
N LEU A 120 5.43 -7.27 3.78
CA LEU A 120 4.53 -8.38 4.12
C LEU A 120 4.45 -8.61 5.63
N LYS A 121 5.57 -8.54 6.34
CA LYS A 121 5.57 -8.63 7.81
C LYS A 121 4.77 -7.51 8.45
N PHE A 122 4.92 -6.29 7.94
CA PHE A 122 4.18 -5.13 8.41
C PHE A 122 2.67 -5.33 8.24
N LEU A 123 2.26 -5.78 7.04
CA LEU A 123 0.84 -6.03 6.74
C LEU A 123 0.29 -7.19 7.58
N GLU A 124 1.04 -8.26 7.71
CA GLU A 124 0.62 -9.40 8.54
C GLU A 124 0.36 -8.96 9.97
N SER A 125 1.26 -8.16 10.54
CA SER A 125 1.08 -7.62 11.89
C SER A 125 -0.16 -6.73 12.01
N ALA A 126 -0.52 -6.01 10.94
CA ALA A 126 -1.69 -5.14 10.95
C ALA A 126 -3.00 -5.94 10.84
N PHE A 127 -3.01 -7.01 10.05
CA PHE A 127 -4.22 -7.77 9.75
C PHE A 127 -4.45 -8.98 10.65
N THR A 128 -3.42 -9.51 11.28
CA THR A 128 -3.56 -10.65 12.19
C THR A 128 -3.50 -10.18 13.63
N PHE A 129 -4.13 -10.96 14.49
CA PHE A 129 -4.22 -10.63 15.90
C PHE A 129 -4.08 -11.89 16.73
N GLU A 130 -2.97 -12.02 17.47
CA GLU A 130 -2.74 -13.14 18.36
C GLU A 130 -3.22 -12.80 19.77
N GLN A 131 -4.47 -13.12 20.05
CA GLN A 131 -5.08 -12.87 21.36
C GLN A 131 -4.32 -13.54 22.50
N SER A 132 -3.70 -14.69 22.26
CA SER A 132 -2.92 -15.42 23.24
C SER A 132 -1.71 -14.62 23.74
N GLN A 133 -1.06 -13.84 22.89
CA GLN A 133 0.08 -13.01 23.28
C GLN A 133 -0.32 -11.81 24.12
N ILE A 134 -1.48 -11.25 23.90
CA ILE A 134 -2.01 -10.11 24.66
C ILE A 134 -2.43 -10.57 26.06
N LYS A 135 -3.04 -11.75 26.20
CA LYS A 135 -3.44 -12.30 27.48
C LYS A 135 -2.25 -12.59 28.42
N HIS A 136 -1.06 -12.83 27.87
CA HIS A 136 0.15 -13.11 28.63
C HIS A 136 0.89 -11.85 29.09
N LYS A 137 0.53 -10.67 28.59
CA LYS A 137 1.14 -9.39 28.93
C LYS A 137 0.36 -8.58 29.96
N THR A 138 -0.83 -9.02 30.31
CA THR A 138 -1.67 -8.46 31.38
C THR A 138 -1.60 -9.32 32.63
#